data_1cf124437012a8bfd377711a1ed91932
#
_entry.id   1cf124437012a8bfd377711a1ed91932
#
_cell.length_a   1.000
_cell.length_b   1.000
_cell.length_c   1.000
_cell.angle_alpha   90.00
_cell.angle_beta   90.00
_cell.angle_gamma   90.00
#
_symmetry.space_group_name_H-M   'P 1'
#
loop_
_entity.id
_entity.type
_entity.pdbx_description
1 polymer ?
#
loop_
_entity_poly.entity_id
_entity_poly.type
_entity_poly.pdbx_seq_one_letter_code
_entity_poly.pdbx_strand_id
1 'polypeptide(L)'
;RQMCIRDSFGMGCFWGAEKMFWDLDCVKVTGVGYAAGHTPNPTYEEVCSGLTAHSEIVFVTYEDASNLEELLQVFWEGHDPTQFMRQGGDVGTQYRSGIYFFDKAQEELALKTKEIYQAKLDANGFGEIVTEILPVSEEFYAEDYHQQYLAKNPNGYCGHGGCGVRFKD
;
A
#
# COMPACT_ATOMS: atom_id res chain seq x y z
N ARG A 1 8.91 -23.70 14.12
CA ARG A 1 8.16 -22.50 14.43
C ARG A 1 8.31 -21.49 13.31
N GLN A 2 7.22 -21.17 12.67
CA GLN A 2 7.22 -20.20 11.58
C GLN A 2 7.16 -18.79 12.15
N MET A 3 7.98 -17.91 11.60
CA MET A 3 7.91 -16.49 11.90
C MET A 3 7.18 -15.79 10.76
N CYS A 4 6.16 -15.03 11.10
CA CYS A 4 5.44 -14.24 10.13
C CYS A 4 6.28 -13.05 9.70
N ILE A 5 6.24 -12.74 8.42
CA ILE A 5 6.94 -11.62 7.82
C ILE A 5 5.92 -10.50 7.58
N ARG A 6 6.36 -9.27 7.79
CA ARG A 6 5.49 -8.11 7.65
C ARG A 6 6.04 -7.13 6.63
N ASP A 7 5.14 -6.53 5.88
CA ASP A 7 5.46 -5.41 5.00
C ASP A 7 4.30 -4.39 5.07
N SER A 8 4.55 -3.17 4.62
CA SER A 8 3.56 -2.10 4.68
C SER A 8 3.48 -1.39 3.34
N PHE A 9 2.25 -1.13 2.89
CA PHE A 9 1.98 -0.55 1.58
C PHE A 9 1.04 0.64 1.66
N GLY A 10 1.37 1.71 0.94
CA GLY A 10 0.49 2.84 0.71
C GLY A 10 -0.05 2.79 -0.72
N MET A 11 -1.38 2.76 -0.86
CA MET A 11 -2.04 2.58 -2.15
C MET A 11 -3.28 3.45 -2.30
N GLY A 12 -3.31 4.61 -1.65
CA GLY A 12 -4.53 5.41 -1.59
C GLY A 12 -5.36 5.06 -0.37
N CYS A 13 -6.68 5.14 -0.48
CA CYS A 13 -7.56 4.85 0.65
C CYS A 13 -7.32 3.43 1.20
N PHE A 14 -6.99 3.35 2.49
CA PHE A 14 -6.61 2.07 3.09
C PHE A 14 -7.76 1.09 3.29
N TRP A 15 -9.01 1.52 3.17
CA TRP A 15 -10.14 0.60 3.23
C TRP A 15 -10.12 -0.41 2.07
N GLY A 16 -9.96 0.09 0.85
CA GLY A 16 -9.87 -0.76 -0.34
C GLY A 16 -8.55 -1.49 -0.43
N ALA A 17 -7.46 -0.83 -0.03
CA ALA A 17 -6.14 -1.44 -0.02
C ALA A 17 -6.11 -2.68 0.89
N GLU A 18 -6.67 -2.57 2.09
CA GLU A 18 -6.71 -3.71 3.01
C GLU A 18 -7.49 -4.89 2.40
N LYS A 19 -8.63 -4.60 1.79
CA LYS A 19 -9.44 -5.64 1.17
C LYS A 19 -8.70 -6.41 0.09
N MET A 20 -7.87 -5.72 -0.71
CA MET A 20 -7.09 -6.38 -1.76
C MET A 20 -6.15 -7.44 -1.23
N PHE A 21 -5.61 -7.24 -0.03
CA PHE A 21 -4.66 -8.18 0.55
C PHE A 21 -5.31 -9.27 1.38
N TRP A 22 -6.40 -9.01 2.10
CA TRP A 22 -6.94 -10.03 2.99
C TRP A 22 -7.55 -11.24 2.27
N ASP A 23 -7.88 -11.10 0.99
CA ASP A 23 -8.41 -12.19 0.18
C ASP A 23 -7.33 -13.15 -0.34
N LEU A 24 -6.06 -12.83 -0.16
CA LEU A 24 -4.96 -13.66 -0.64
C LEU A 24 -4.65 -14.80 0.35
N ASP A 25 -4.50 -16.02 -0.18
CA ASP A 25 -4.25 -17.20 0.65
C ASP A 25 -2.96 -17.10 1.47
N CYS A 26 -1.93 -16.43 0.94
CA CYS A 26 -0.64 -16.29 1.62
C CYS A 26 -0.65 -15.24 2.74
N VAL A 27 -1.70 -14.42 2.82
CA VAL A 27 -1.81 -13.37 3.84
C VAL A 27 -2.47 -13.91 5.09
N LYS A 28 -1.83 -13.72 6.24
CA LYS A 28 -2.32 -14.20 7.53
C LYS A 28 -3.14 -13.15 8.26
N VAL A 29 -2.64 -11.91 8.28
CA VAL A 29 -3.27 -10.81 9.01
C VAL A 29 -3.09 -9.55 8.19
N THR A 30 -4.13 -8.71 8.18
CA THR A 30 -4.03 -7.35 7.67
C THR A 30 -4.45 -6.37 8.75
N GLY A 31 -3.98 -5.15 8.62
CA GLY A 31 -4.40 -4.04 9.46
C GLY A 31 -4.14 -2.74 8.71
N VAL A 32 -4.69 -1.65 9.18
CA VAL A 32 -4.48 -0.34 8.56
C VAL A 32 -3.92 0.65 9.56
N GLY A 33 -3.18 1.64 9.06
CA GLY A 33 -2.54 2.62 9.91
C GLY A 33 -1.97 3.79 9.15
N TYR A 34 -1.07 4.50 9.81
CA TYR A 34 -0.43 5.71 9.31
C TYR A 34 1.07 5.60 9.46
N ALA A 35 1.82 6.05 8.46
CA ALA A 35 3.28 5.99 8.49
C ALA A 35 3.91 7.05 7.58
N ALA A 36 5.22 7.20 7.71
CA ALA A 36 6.06 8.05 6.88
C ALA A 36 5.78 9.55 7.03
N GLY A 37 5.09 9.94 8.09
CA GLY A 37 4.89 11.34 8.48
C GLY A 37 5.81 11.74 9.61
N HIS A 38 5.50 12.87 10.26
CA HIS A 38 6.40 13.43 11.27
C HIS A 38 5.74 13.71 12.64
N THR A 39 4.50 13.28 12.85
CA THR A 39 3.83 13.44 14.15
C THR A 39 3.59 12.08 14.80
N PRO A 40 3.67 11.99 16.15
CA PRO A 40 3.38 10.75 16.85
C PRO A 40 1.88 10.53 17.02
N ASN A 41 1.47 9.28 17.01
CA ASN A 41 0.09 8.86 17.29
C ASN A 41 -0.99 9.72 16.63
N PRO A 42 -0.95 9.89 15.29
CA PRO A 42 -1.90 10.77 14.62
C PRO A 42 -3.31 10.17 14.65
N THR A 43 -4.31 11.06 14.67
CA THR A 43 -5.70 10.66 14.45
C THR A 43 -6.03 10.76 12.96
N TYR A 44 -7.15 10.13 12.56
CA TYR A 44 -7.62 10.19 11.18
C TYR A 44 -7.84 11.65 10.73
N GLU A 45 -8.44 12.48 11.58
CA GLU A 45 -8.68 13.89 11.27
C GLU A 45 -7.38 14.66 11.09
N GLU A 46 -6.38 14.38 11.92
CA GLU A 46 -5.05 15.00 11.78
C GLU A 46 -4.38 14.60 10.47
N VAL A 47 -4.45 13.33 10.11
CA VAL A 47 -3.88 12.85 8.84
C VAL A 47 -4.60 13.50 7.65
N CYS A 48 -5.92 13.59 7.70
CA CYS A 48 -6.71 14.21 6.62
C CYS A 48 -6.46 15.70 6.46
N SER A 49 -5.94 16.37 7.50
CA SER A 49 -5.57 17.78 7.41
C SER A 49 -4.39 18.03 6.46
N GLY A 50 -3.58 16.98 6.18
CA GLY A 50 -2.37 17.09 5.38
C GLY A 50 -1.16 17.62 6.14
N LEU A 51 -1.34 18.02 7.41
CA LEU A 51 -0.25 18.66 8.19
C LEU A 51 0.69 17.65 8.84
N THR A 52 0.29 16.37 8.94
CA THR A 52 1.13 15.33 9.55
C THR A 52 2.10 14.68 8.57
N ALA A 53 1.85 14.82 7.27
CA ALA A 53 2.57 14.15 6.18
C ALA A 53 2.54 12.63 6.27
N HIS A 54 1.67 12.04 7.11
CA HIS A 54 1.49 10.59 7.15
C HIS A 54 0.74 10.08 5.93
N SER A 55 1.11 8.88 5.49
CA SER A 55 0.39 8.14 4.47
C SER A 55 -0.53 7.12 5.15
N GLU A 56 -1.70 6.91 4.57
CA GLU A 56 -2.54 5.76 4.94
C GLU A 56 -1.88 4.50 4.39
N ILE A 57 -1.66 3.53 5.27
CA ILE A 57 -0.97 2.29 4.90
C ILE A 57 -1.77 1.07 5.32
N VAL A 58 -1.50 -0.05 4.64
CA VAL A 58 -1.97 -1.37 5.04
C VAL A 58 -0.77 -2.19 5.51
N PHE A 59 -0.93 -2.81 6.69
CA PHE A 59 0.03 -3.78 7.21
C PHE A 59 -0.36 -5.15 6.69
N VAL A 60 0.58 -5.88 6.12
CA VAL A 60 0.34 -7.22 5.61
C VAL A 60 1.33 -8.19 6.25
N THR A 61 0.81 -9.22 6.89
CA THR A 61 1.61 -10.27 7.50
C THR A 61 1.43 -11.55 6.69
N TYR A 62 2.54 -12.18 6.31
CA TYR A 62 2.55 -13.38 5.46
C TYR A 62 3.61 -14.37 5.97
N GLU A 63 3.51 -15.63 5.53
CA GLU A 63 4.33 -16.71 6.10
C GLU A 63 5.70 -16.85 5.47
N ASP A 64 5.79 -16.70 4.15
CA ASP A 64 6.98 -17.08 3.40
C ASP A 64 7.47 -15.91 2.56
N ALA A 65 8.78 -15.64 2.62
CA ALA A 65 9.40 -14.58 1.84
C ALA A 65 9.13 -14.72 0.32
N SER A 66 8.92 -15.94 -0.17
CA SER A 66 8.57 -16.17 -1.58
C SER A 66 7.21 -15.60 -1.97
N ASN A 67 6.35 -15.31 -0.99
CA ASN A 67 5.04 -14.72 -1.26
C ASN A 67 5.11 -13.23 -1.57
N LEU A 68 6.22 -12.57 -1.28
CA LEU A 68 6.31 -11.11 -1.44
C LEU A 68 6.10 -10.68 -2.89
N GLU A 69 6.57 -11.46 -3.85
CA GLU A 69 6.35 -11.11 -5.27
C GLU A 69 4.86 -11.04 -5.61
N GLU A 70 4.05 -11.97 -5.10
CA GLU A 70 2.60 -11.93 -5.29
C GLU A 70 1.98 -10.70 -4.66
N LEU A 71 2.43 -10.33 -3.45
CA LEU A 71 1.95 -9.12 -2.77
C LEU A 71 2.31 -7.87 -3.57
N LEU A 72 3.51 -7.81 -4.12
CA LEU A 72 3.94 -6.69 -4.94
C LEU A 72 3.18 -6.60 -6.25
N GLN A 73 2.81 -7.74 -6.84
CA GLN A 73 1.94 -7.73 -8.02
C GLN A 73 0.59 -7.11 -7.70
N VAL A 74 -0.02 -7.48 -6.58
CA VAL A 74 -1.28 -6.88 -6.13
C VAL A 74 -1.10 -5.38 -5.90
N PHE A 75 0.01 -4.98 -5.29
CA PHE A 75 0.32 -3.59 -5.06
C PHE A 75 0.38 -2.79 -6.38
N TRP A 76 1.21 -3.24 -7.31
CA TRP A 76 1.40 -2.51 -8.58
C TRP A 76 0.14 -2.47 -9.43
N GLU A 77 -0.62 -3.57 -9.47
CA GLU A 77 -1.84 -3.67 -10.27
C GLU A 77 -3.06 -3.04 -9.60
N GLY A 78 -3.06 -2.94 -8.28
CA GLY A 78 -4.23 -2.54 -7.50
C GLY A 78 -4.47 -1.03 -7.43
N HIS A 79 -3.52 -0.23 -7.84
CA HIS A 79 -3.64 1.23 -7.83
C HIS A 79 -2.81 1.82 -8.97
N ASP A 80 -2.91 3.13 -9.17
CA ASP A 80 -2.11 3.83 -10.19
C ASP A 80 -0.86 4.40 -9.52
N PRO A 81 0.32 3.77 -9.69
CA PRO A 81 1.54 4.22 -9.02
C PRO A 81 2.19 5.45 -9.69
N THR A 82 1.57 5.99 -10.73
CA THR A 82 2.06 7.20 -11.42
C THR A 82 1.42 8.47 -10.90
N GLN A 83 0.42 8.37 -9.99
CA GLN A 83 -0.25 9.55 -9.45
C GLN A 83 0.48 10.08 -8.22
N PHE A 84 0.89 11.34 -8.30
CA PHE A 84 1.65 11.99 -7.23
C PHE A 84 0.70 12.54 -6.16
N MET A 85 0.91 12.13 -4.90
CA MET A 85 0.15 12.60 -3.73
C MET A 85 -1.37 12.49 -3.90
N ARG A 86 -1.81 11.45 -4.61
CA ARG A 86 -3.23 11.18 -4.81
C ARG A 86 -3.43 9.77 -5.32
N GLN A 87 -4.69 9.32 -5.24
CA GLN A 87 -5.09 8.07 -5.89
C GLN A 87 -6.54 8.21 -6.33
N GLY A 88 -6.76 8.23 -7.65
CA GLY A 88 -8.08 8.44 -8.22
C GLY A 88 -8.66 9.79 -7.79
N GLY A 89 -9.86 9.77 -7.23
CA GLY A 89 -10.53 10.97 -6.72
C GLY A 89 -10.03 11.44 -5.36
N ASP A 90 -9.23 10.62 -4.66
CA ASP A 90 -8.71 10.96 -3.34
C ASP A 90 -7.40 11.74 -3.49
N VAL A 91 -7.39 13.01 -3.10
CA VAL A 91 -6.26 13.91 -3.23
C VAL A 91 -5.70 14.26 -1.86
N GLY A 92 -4.38 14.14 -1.71
CA GLY A 92 -3.68 14.48 -0.48
C GLY A 92 -2.46 13.60 -0.25
N THR A 93 -1.55 14.07 0.62
CA THR A 93 -0.33 13.33 0.94
C THR A 93 -0.63 11.97 1.56
N GLN A 94 -1.77 11.82 2.25
CA GLN A 94 -2.16 10.57 2.89
C GLN A 94 -2.49 9.46 1.89
N TYR A 95 -2.74 9.81 0.63
CA TYR A 95 -3.10 8.84 -0.40
C TYR A 95 -1.95 8.51 -1.35
N ARG A 96 -0.73 8.90 -1.01
CA ARG A 96 0.43 8.64 -1.87
C ARG A 96 0.81 7.19 -1.91
N SER A 97 1.38 6.77 -3.04
CA SER A 97 1.88 5.42 -3.26
C SER A 97 3.20 5.20 -2.51
N GLY A 98 3.31 4.10 -1.79
CA GLY A 98 4.54 3.81 -1.06
C GLY A 98 4.69 2.35 -0.67
N ILE A 99 5.94 1.91 -0.57
CA ILE A 99 6.32 0.61 -0.01
C ILE A 99 7.29 0.91 1.13
N TYR A 100 6.96 0.42 2.32
CA TYR A 100 7.77 0.65 3.53
C TYR A 100 8.30 -0.69 4.00
N PHE A 101 9.58 -0.96 3.71
CA PHE A 101 10.19 -2.26 3.89
C PHE A 101 10.86 -2.38 5.26
N PHE A 102 10.97 -3.63 5.74
CA PHE A 102 11.56 -3.96 7.03
C PHE A 102 12.97 -4.50 6.89
N ASP A 103 13.34 -5.04 5.73
CA ASP A 103 14.68 -5.57 5.48
C ASP A 103 15.13 -5.32 4.04
N LYS A 104 16.40 -5.60 3.81
CA LYS A 104 17.03 -5.33 2.52
C LYS A 104 16.48 -6.21 1.39
N ALA A 105 16.12 -7.45 1.68
CA ALA A 105 15.56 -8.33 0.66
C ALA A 105 14.22 -7.81 0.15
N GLN A 106 13.40 -7.23 1.03
CA GLN A 106 12.15 -6.58 0.64
C GLN A 106 12.42 -5.35 -0.23
N GLU A 107 13.42 -4.55 0.13
CA GLU A 107 13.81 -3.39 -0.67
C GLU A 107 14.23 -3.80 -2.08
N GLU A 108 15.09 -4.79 -2.18
CA GLU A 108 15.59 -5.26 -3.48
C GLU A 108 14.47 -5.74 -4.38
N LEU A 109 13.53 -6.50 -3.84
CA LEU A 109 12.40 -7.01 -4.62
C LEU A 109 11.42 -5.88 -5.00
N ALA A 110 11.20 -4.92 -4.11
CA ALA A 110 10.39 -3.75 -4.42
C ALA A 110 10.98 -2.96 -5.59
N LEU A 111 12.28 -2.72 -5.57
CA LEU A 111 12.96 -2.00 -6.66
C LEU A 111 12.95 -2.79 -7.96
N LYS A 112 13.18 -4.09 -7.89
CA LYS A 112 13.16 -4.96 -9.07
C LYS A 112 11.78 -4.99 -9.73
N THR A 113 10.73 -5.17 -8.93
CA THR A 113 9.36 -5.21 -9.45
C THR A 113 8.93 -3.84 -9.97
N LYS A 114 9.41 -2.75 -9.36
CA LYS A 114 9.19 -1.40 -9.87
C LYS A 114 9.73 -1.25 -11.30
N GLU A 115 10.95 -1.70 -11.55
CA GLU A 115 11.55 -1.63 -12.90
C GLU A 115 10.74 -2.44 -13.90
N ILE A 116 10.34 -3.65 -13.54
CA ILE A 116 9.53 -4.52 -14.40
C ILE A 116 8.21 -3.83 -14.74
N TYR A 117 7.54 -3.31 -13.74
CA TYR A 117 6.24 -2.68 -13.95
C TYR A 117 6.34 -1.36 -14.70
N GLN A 118 7.41 -0.58 -14.46
CA GLN A 118 7.66 0.65 -15.21
C GLN A 118 7.77 0.38 -16.72
N ALA A 119 8.48 -0.68 -17.10
CA ALA A 119 8.60 -1.04 -18.50
C ALA A 119 7.23 -1.36 -19.12
N LYS A 120 6.37 -2.03 -18.38
CA LYS A 120 5.02 -2.35 -18.85
C LYS A 120 4.13 -1.11 -18.94
N LEU A 121 4.27 -0.19 -18.00
CA LEU A 121 3.55 1.08 -18.04
C LEU A 121 4.00 1.93 -19.23
N ASP A 122 5.31 1.99 -19.49
CA ASP A 122 5.86 2.72 -20.62
C ASP A 122 5.30 2.19 -21.93
N ALA A 123 5.22 0.85 -22.06
CA ALA A 123 4.68 0.21 -23.27
C ALA A 123 3.18 0.51 -23.47
N ASN A 124 2.48 0.92 -22.43
CA ASN A 124 1.05 1.24 -22.48
C ASN A 124 0.74 2.74 -22.39
N GLY A 125 1.76 3.59 -22.49
CA GLY A 125 1.57 5.04 -22.54
C GLY A 125 1.34 5.73 -21.22
N PHE A 126 1.67 5.08 -20.11
CA PHE A 126 1.58 5.68 -18.78
C PHE A 126 2.87 6.41 -18.41
N GLY A 127 2.80 7.26 -17.40
CA GLY A 127 3.92 8.04 -16.94
C GLY A 127 4.86 7.28 -16.01
N GLU A 128 5.74 8.04 -15.34
CA GLU A 128 6.73 7.49 -14.44
C GLU A 128 6.11 7.11 -13.10
N ILE A 129 6.55 5.98 -12.53
CA ILE A 129 6.16 5.55 -11.19
C ILE A 129 6.74 6.54 -10.18
N VAL A 130 5.88 7.03 -9.28
CA VAL A 130 6.26 7.98 -8.22
C VAL A 130 6.22 7.35 -6.82
N THR A 131 6.09 6.04 -6.74
CA THR A 131 6.04 5.30 -5.48
C THR A 131 7.28 5.55 -4.64
N GLU A 132 7.11 5.95 -3.36
CA GLU A 132 8.24 5.98 -2.42
C GLU A 132 8.57 4.55 -1.99
N ILE A 133 9.85 4.21 -1.96
CA ILE A 133 10.32 2.93 -1.44
C ILE A 133 11.32 3.27 -0.35
N LEU A 134 10.90 3.18 0.90
CA LEU A 134 11.62 3.68 2.06
C LEU A 134 11.69 2.62 3.17
N PRO A 135 12.75 2.64 4.00
CA PRO A 135 12.74 1.79 5.18
C PRO A 135 11.62 2.23 6.12
N VAL A 136 11.02 1.26 6.79
CA VAL A 136 9.96 1.54 7.75
C VAL A 136 10.53 2.41 8.88
N SER A 137 9.79 3.44 9.24
CA SER A 137 10.04 4.25 10.43
C SER A 137 8.96 3.93 11.45
N GLU A 138 8.49 4.90 12.22
CA GLU A 138 7.38 4.66 13.13
C GLU A 138 6.08 4.48 12.36
N GLU A 139 5.34 3.41 12.71
CA GLU A 139 4.03 3.12 12.15
C GLU A 139 3.01 3.14 13.29
N PHE A 140 1.84 3.70 13.02
CA PHE A 140 0.78 3.82 14.01
C PHE A 140 -0.49 3.15 13.50
N TYR A 141 -1.13 2.33 14.32
CA TYR A 141 -2.41 1.73 13.94
C TYR A 141 -3.48 2.81 13.83
N ALA A 142 -4.31 2.69 12.81
CA ALA A 142 -5.50 3.51 12.71
C ALA A 142 -6.55 3.06 13.72
N GLU A 143 -7.53 3.89 13.92
CA GLU A 143 -8.64 3.64 14.85
C GLU A 143 -9.35 2.32 14.51
N ASP A 144 -9.90 1.66 15.52
CA ASP A 144 -10.53 0.35 15.39
C ASP A 144 -11.62 0.32 14.31
N TYR A 145 -12.36 1.41 14.14
CA TYR A 145 -13.43 1.43 13.13
C TYR A 145 -12.91 1.40 11.69
N HIS A 146 -11.63 1.70 11.46
CA HIS A 146 -11.01 1.58 10.15
C HIS A 146 -10.53 0.15 9.87
N GLN A 147 -10.24 -0.64 10.91
CA GLN A 147 -9.74 -2.00 10.73
C GLN A 147 -10.83 -2.87 10.08
N GLN A 148 -10.49 -3.55 8.98
CA GLN A 148 -11.42 -4.36 8.18
C GLN A 148 -12.71 -3.60 7.84
N TYR A 149 -12.57 -2.34 7.48
CA TYR A 149 -13.72 -1.43 7.27
C TYR A 149 -14.71 -1.99 6.25
N LEU A 150 -14.24 -2.51 5.13
CA LEU A 150 -15.13 -3.02 4.07
C LEU A 150 -15.77 -4.37 4.42
N ALA A 151 -15.24 -5.10 5.40
CA ALA A 151 -15.91 -6.28 5.94
C ALA A 151 -17.08 -5.85 6.84
N LYS A 152 -16.88 -4.81 7.65
CA LYS A 152 -17.90 -4.23 8.53
C LYS A 152 -18.93 -3.42 7.75
N ASN A 153 -18.53 -2.81 6.64
CA ASN A 153 -19.34 -1.94 5.80
C ASN A 153 -19.20 -2.37 4.33
N PRO A 154 -19.86 -3.47 3.91
CA PRO A 154 -19.66 -4.02 2.56
C PRO A 154 -20.00 -3.06 1.42
N ASN A 155 -20.87 -2.08 1.67
CA ASN A 155 -21.24 -1.05 0.68
C ASN A 155 -20.42 0.23 0.85
N GLY A 156 -19.36 0.20 1.66
CA GLY A 156 -18.51 1.35 1.89
C GLY A 156 -17.70 1.74 0.66
N TYR A 157 -17.14 2.93 0.72
CA TYR A 157 -16.34 3.48 -0.37
C TYR A 157 -15.10 2.61 -0.65
N CYS A 158 -14.92 2.24 -1.92
CA CYS A 158 -13.73 1.58 -2.40
C CYS A 158 -13.34 2.24 -3.74
N GLY A 159 -12.42 3.18 -3.69
CA GLY A 159 -12.00 3.98 -4.85
C GLY A 159 -10.85 3.36 -5.64
N HIS A 160 -10.54 2.08 -5.42
CA HIS A 160 -9.38 1.49 -6.05
C HIS A 160 -9.66 0.95 -7.45
N GLY A 161 -8.74 1.28 -8.33
CA GLY A 161 -8.64 0.74 -9.67
C GLY A 161 -7.24 1.03 -10.17
N GLY A 162 -6.61 0.06 -10.76
CA GLY A 162 -5.26 0.24 -11.30
C GLY A 162 -5.26 0.84 -12.70
N CYS A 163 -4.08 0.83 -13.32
CA CYS A 163 -3.90 1.28 -14.70
C CYS A 163 -4.45 0.30 -15.74
N GLY A 164 -4.93 -0.86 -15.33
CA GLY A 164 -5.34 -1.91 -16.23
C GLY A 164 -4.18 -2.67 -16.87
N VAL A 165 -2.95 -2.37 -16.47
CA VAL A 165 -1.74 -3.01 -17.00
C VAL A 165 -1.38 -4.18 -16.08
N ARG A 166 -1.21 -5.36 -16.66
CA ARG A 166 -0.83 -6.55 -15.89
C ARG A 166 0.66 -6.60 -15.64
N PHE A 167 1.03 -7.06 -14.45
CA PHE A 167 2.44 -7.28 -14.09
C PHE A 167 3.02 -8.46 -14.88
N LYS A 168 2.26 -9.54 -15.00
CA LYS A 168 2.64 -10.72 -15.80
C LYS A 168 1.86 -10.76 -17.09
N ASP A 169 2.51 -11.29 -18.12
CA ASP A 169 1.90 -11.48 -19.45
C ASP A 169 0.84 -12.57 -19.44
#